data_588979b2d468e4e57a994f30ed7b4ddc
#
_entry.id   588979b2d468e4e57a994f30ed7b4ddc
#
_cell.length_a   1.000
_cell.length_b   1.000
_cell.length_c   1.000
_cell.angle_alpha   90.00
_cell.angle_beta   90.00
_cell.angle_gamma   90.00
#
_symmetry.space_group_name_H-M   'P 1'
#
loop_
_entity.id
_entity.type
_entity.pdbx_description
1 polymer ?
#
loop_
_entity_poly.entity_id
_entity_poly.type
_entity_poly.pdbx_seq_one_letter_code
_entity_poly.pdbx_strand_id
1 'polypeptide(L)'
;VRGKKREFFTNIGKNLNMILPTEANTSSTNDIISAIWLSPDEWLIFTNNKVDENTNKYELEENLFHSVSKHNLGAVVNVTDQFVMLELDGKNIYELFSTGSPFDFSKFKKKQGSTTQTLLNNIDVIIRHKSENLVNLFVRRSFSEHLSSWINDSASRL
;
A
#
# COMPACT_ATOMS: atom_id res chain seq x y z
N VAL A 1 -4.05 -0.86 9.68
CA VAL A 1 -4.94 -0.37 10.76
C VAL A 1 -6.38 -0.64 10.40
N ARG A 2 -7.21 -0.88 11.41
CA ARG A 2 -8.63 -1.17 11.24
C ARG A 2 -9.47 -0.48 12.31
N GLY A 3 -10.57 0.19 11.93
CA GLY A 3 -11.50 0.85 12.84
C GLY A 3 -12.63 1.57 12.12
N LYS A 4 -13.74 1.84 12.83
CA LYS A 4 -14.97 2.43 12.25
C LYS A 4 -15.44 3.71 12.93
N LYS A 5 -14.99 3.97 14.17
CA LYS A 5 -15.50 5.08 14.96
C LYS A 5 -14.95 6.42 14.47
N ARG A 6 -15.72 7.49 14.62
CA ARG A 6 -15.26 8.85 14.28
C ARG A 6 -13.96 9.23 15.02
N GLU A 7 -13.84 8.84 16.29
CA GLU A 7 -12.64 9.08 17.10
C GLU A 7 -11.40 8.35 16.53
N PHE A 8 -11.57 7.14 15.95
CA PHE A 8 -10.50 6.45 15.24
C PHE A 8 -9.92 7.30 14.12
N PHE A 9 -10.76 7.85 13.24
CA PHE A 9 -10.30 8.70 12.13
C PHE A 9 -9.62 9.96 12.64
N THR A 10 -10.17 10.58 13.69
CA THR A 10 -9.59 11.80 14.29
C THR A 10 -8.20 11.52 14.87
N ASN A 11 -8.04 10.42 15.61
CA ASN A 11 -6.77 10.08 16.24
C ASN A 11 -5.71 9.67 15.23
N ILE A 12 -6.08 8.87 14.25
CA ILE A 12 -5.17 8.49 13.14
C ILE A 12 -4.77 9.75 12.36
N GLY A 13 -5.74 10.59 11.98
CA GLY A 13 -5.47 11.81 11.22
C GLY A 13 -4.50 12.76 11.93
N LYS A 14 -4.64 12.93 13.23
CA LYS A 14 -3.72 13.72 14.06
C LYS A 14 -2.32 13.08 14.12
N ASN A 15 -2.27 11.76 14.29
CA ASN A 15 -1.00 11.04 14.42
C ASN A 15 -0.20 11.05 13.12
N LEU A 16 -0.86 10.80 12.00
CA LEU A 16 -0.24 10.73 10.69
C LEU A 16 -0.10 12.10 10.02
N ASN A 17 -0.69 13.16 10.58
CA ASN A 17 -0.83 14.47 9.93
C ASN A 17 -1.39 14.38 8.51
N MET A 18 -2.39 13.51 8.33
CA MET A 18 -3.08 13.32 7.06
C MET A 18 -4.47 12.71 7.25
N ILE A 19 -5.36 12.92 6.29
CA ILE A 19 -6.70 12.32 6.29
C ILE A 19 -6.60 10.94 5.62
N LEU A 20 -7.11 9.90 6.31
CA LEU A 20 -7.24 8.57 5.71
C LEU A 20 -8.18 8.62 4.50
N PRO A 21 -7.87 7.92 3.41
CA PRO A 21 -8.75 7.84 2.26
C PRO A 21 -10.05 7.12 2.65
N THR A 22 -11.19 7.71 2.33
CA THR A 22 -12.52 7.15 2.60
C THR A 22 -13.21 6.65 1.34
N GLU A 23 -12.77 7.11 0.17
CA GLU A 23 -13.23 6.61 -1.12
C GLU A 23 -12.53 5.29 -1.44
N ALA A 24 -13.31 4.31 -1.95
CA ALA A 24 -12.79 3.01 -2.33
C ALA A 24 -11.69 3.12 -3.41
N ASN A 25 -10.68 2.29 -3.30
CA ASN A 25 -9.58 2.22 -4.26
C ASN A 25 -8.78 3.52 -4.41
N THR A 26 -8.60 4.24 -3.31
CA THR A 26 -7.78 5.45 -3.25
C THR A 26 -6.69 5.36 -2.21
N SER A 27 -5.72 6.25 -2.30
CA SER A 27 -4.67 6.43 -1.30
C SER A 27 -4.48 7.90 -0.96
N SER A 28 -3.99 8.16 0.24
CA SER A 28 -3.53 9.47 0.70
C SER A 28 -2.04 9.38 1.03
N THR A 29 -1.33 10.47 0.84
CA THR A 29 0.13 10.54 1.10
C THR A 29 0.46 11.90 1.66
N ASN A 30 1.32 11.93 2.67
CA ASN A 30 2.11 13.08 3.03
C ASN A 30 3.59 12.85 2.62
N ASP A 31 4.51 13.72 3.05
CA ASP A 31 5.93 13.64 2.66
C ASP A 31 6.61 12.31 3.02
N ILE A 32 6.14 11.62 4.05
CA ILE A 32 6.82 10.47 4.66
C ILE A 32 5.95 9.22 4.62
N ILE A 33 4.63 9.35 4.83
CA ILE A 33 3.71 8.25 5.08
C ILE A 33 2.66 8.19 3.97
N SER A 34 2.29 6.97 3.60
CA SER A 34 1.19 6.70 2.69
C SER A 34 0.17 5.78 3.34
N ALA A 35 -1.10 5.99 3.06
CA ALA A 35 -2.21 5.14 3.47
C ALA A 35 -3.03 4.70 2.25
N ILE A 36 -3.24 3.40 2.10
CA ILE A 36 -4.03 2.78 1.05
C ILE A 36 -5.34 2.30 1.66
N TRP A 37 -6.46 2.65 1.05
CA TRP A 37 -7.76 2.08 1.37
C TRP A 37 -7.82 0.60 0.96
N LEU A 38 -8.09 -0.30 1.89
CA LEU A 38 -8.26 -1.74 1.62
C LEU A 38 -9.73 -2.16 1.70
N SER A 39 -10.45 -1.62 2.68
CA SER A 39 -11.87 -1.86 2.88
C SER A 39 -12.48 -0.65 3.62
N PRO A 40 -13.81 -0.58 3.79
CA PRO A 40 -14.47 0.52 4.50
C PRO A 40 -13.97 0.77 5.93
N ASP A 41 -13.30 -0.19 6.52
CA ASP A 41 -12.80 -0.14 7.90
C ASP A 41 -11.31 -0.55 8.03
N GLU A 42 -10.58 -0.65 6.91
CA GLU A 42 -9.20 -1.13 6.92
C GLU A 42 -8.29 -0.37 5.95
N TRP A 43 -7.10 -0.01 6.42
CA TRP A 43 -6.08 0.70 5.66
C TRP A 43 -4.72 0.07 5.85
N LEU A 44 -3.95 -0.02 4.75
CA LEU A 44 -2.53 -0.30 4.79
C LEU A 44 -1.79 1.03 4.89
N ILE A 45 -1.04 1.21 5.99
CA ILE A 45 -0.21 2.40 6.21
C ILE A 45 1.24 1.98 6.09
N PHE A 46 2.01 2.72 5.33
CA PHE A 46 3.42 2.42 5.12
C PHE A 46 4.26 3.70 5.00
N THR A 47 5.54 3.56 5.30
CA THR A 47 6.54 4.61 5.21
C THR A 47 7.81 4.05 4.57
N ASN A 48 8.58 4.93 3.93
CA ASN A 48 9.91 4.59 3.43
C ASN A 48 11.01 4.80 4.49
N ASN A 49 10.64 5.25 5.70
CA ASN A 49 11.60 5.42 6.77
C ASN A 49 12.15 4.06 7.21
N LYS A 50 13.48 4.02 7.39
CA LYS A 50 14.16 2.88 7.97
C LYS A 50 13.80 2.78 9.45
N VAL A 51 13.91 1.57 10.00
CA VAL A 51 13.85 1.33 11.44
C VAL A 51 14.96 2.15 12.10
N ASP A 52 14.65 2.76 13.23
CA ASP A 52 15.69 3.33 14.09
C ASP A 52 16.56 2.18 14.63
N GLU A 53 17.81 2.12 14.16
CA GLU A 53 18.75 1.05 14.51
C GLU A 53 19.06 1.01 16.02
N ASN A 54 18.84 2.12 16.74
CA ASN A 54 19.12 2.21 18.17
C ASN A 54 17.99 1.63 19.03
N THR A 55 16.74 1.73 18.57
CA THR A 55 15.57 1.30 19.35
C THR A 55 14.99 -0.03 18.88
N ASN A 56 15.35 -0.46 17.69
CA ASN A 56 14.78 -1.64 17.01
C ASN A 56 13.23 -1.63 16.97
N LYS A 57 12.63 -0.45 17.03
CA LYS A 57 11.19 -0.23 17.05
C LYS A 57 10.76 0.64 15.89
N TYR A 58 9.56 0.36 15.42
CA TYR A 58 8.89 1.20 14.42
C TYR A 58 8.12 2.29 15.15
N GLU A 59 8.65 3.50 15.18
CA GLU A 59 8.00 4.66 15.82
C GLU A 59 6.55 4.83 15.34
N LEU A 60 6.32 4.64 14.05
CA LEU A 60 4.97 4.69 13.47
C LEU A 60 4.02 3.69 14.12
N GLU A 61 4.46 2.44 14.35
CA GLU A 61 3.65 1.40 14.98
C GLU A 61 3.30 1.77 16.42
N GLU A 62 4.28 2.19 17.21
CA GLU A 62 4.07 2.59 18.60
C GLU A 62 3.07 3.77 18.70
N ASN A 63 3.26 4.78 17.89
CA ASN A 63 2.38 5.96 17.85
C ASN A 63 0.95 5.58 17.46
N LEU A 64 0.77 4.73 16.47
CA LEU A 64 -0.55 4.23 16.07
C LEU A 64 -1.17 3.33 17.15
N PHE A 65 -0.39 2.45 17.76
CA PHE A 65 -0.86 1.60 18.85
C PHE A 65 -1.37 2.43 20.02
N HIS A 66 -0.61 3.42 20.45
CA HIS A 66 -1.01 4.31 21.55
C HIS A 66 -2.25 5.12 21.22
N SER A 67 -2.40 5.60 20.00
CA SER A 67 -3.53 6.45 19.61
C SER A 67 -4.83 5.68 19.33
N VAL A 68 -4.74 4.41 18.98
CA VAL A 68 -5.88 3.61 18.52
C VAL A 68 -6.16 2.42 19.43
N SER A 69 -5.21 1.48 19.52
CA SER A 69 -5.44 0.22 20.22
C SER A 69 -5.59 0.40 21.73
N LYS A 70 -4.78 1.27 22.32
CA LYS A 70 -4.85 1.59 23.75
C LYS A 70 -6.19 2.21 24.17
N HIS A 71 -6.88 2.87 23.27
CA HIS A 71 -8.18 3.49 23.52
C HIS A 71 -9.37 2.65 23.02
N ASN A 72 -9.16 1.40 22.63
CA ASN A 72 -10.20 0.51 22.08
C ASN A 72 -10.98 1.10 20.90
N LEU A 73 -10.32 1.92 20.09
CA LEU A 73 -10.91 2.52 18.89
C LEU A 73 -10.80 1.66 17.66
N GLY A 74 -9.85 0.72 17.66
CA GLY A 74 -9.57 -0.16 16.54
C GLY A 74 -8.36 -1.05 16.82
N ALA A 75 -7.82 -1.65 15.76
CA ALA A 75 -6.66 -2.50 15.80
C ALA A 75 -5.51 -1.94 14.94
N VAL A 76 -4.30 -2.12 15.43
CA VAL A 76 -3.05 -1.87 14.70
C VAL A 76 -2.28 -3.18 14.64
N VAL A 77 -1.94 -3.62 13.45
CA VAL A 77 -1.20 -4.87 13.22
C VAL A 77 0.01 -4.55 12.36
N ASN A 78 1.19 -4.93 12.82
CA ASN A 78 2.40 -4.84 12.02
C ASN A 78 2.43 -5.97 10.99
N VAL A 79 2.51 -5.60 9.72
CA VAL A 79 2.55 -6.52 8.57
C VAL A 79 3.83 -6.38 7.75
N THR A 80 4.86 -5.74 8.31
CA THR A 80 6.13 -5.49 7.64
C THR A 80 6.79 -6.76 7.12
N ASP A 81 6.73 -7.84 7.87
CA ASP A 81 7.29 -9.12 7.47
C ASP A 81 6.37 -9.94 6.55
N GLN A 82 5.11 -9.55 6.44
CA GLN A 82 4.13 -10.21 5.58
C GLN A 82 4.26 -9.79 4.12
N PHE A 83 4.54 -8.50 3.86
CA PHE A 83 4.58 -7.93 2.53
C PHE A 83 5.99 -7.50 2.11
N VAL A 84 6.21 -7.55 0.81
CA VAL A 84 7.30 -6.85 0.14
C VAL A 84 6.68 -5.79 -0.75
N MET A 85 7.20 -4.57 -0.69
CA MET A 85 6.84 -3.51 -1.62
C MET A 85 7.89 -3.42 -2.73
N LEU A 86 7.45 -3.59 -3.96
CA LEU A 86 8.23 -3.34 -5.16
C LEU A 86 7.85 -1.96 -5.70
N GLU A 87 8.83 -1.14 -6.00
CA GLU A 87 8.64 0.09 -6.74
C GLU A 87 9.05 -0.17 -8.19
N LEU A 88 8.10 -0.03 -9.11
CA LEU A 88 8.27 -0.32 -10.53
C LEU A 88 8.14 0.97 -11.33
N ASP A 89 9.16 1.26 -12.13
CA ASP A 89 9.20 2.43 -13.02
C ASP A 89 9.34 1.98 -14.47
N GLY A 90 8.45 2.44 -15.33
CA GLY A 90 8.50 2.10 -16.75
C GLY A 90 7.30 2.61 -17.54
N LYS A 91 7.55 3.08 -18.76
CA LYS A 91 6.51 3.62 -19.66
C LYS A 91 5.42 2.59 -20.00
N ASN A 92 5.80 1.31 -20.10
CA ASN A 92 4.90 0.22 -20.51
C ASN A 92 4.40 -0.61 -19.33
N ILE A 93 4.49 -0.09 -18.09
CA ILE A 93 4.17 -0.85 -16.87
C ILE A 93 2.72 -1.36 -16.86
N TYR A 94 1.76 -0.56 -17.35
CA TYR A 94 0.35 -0.98 -17.41
C TYR A 94 0.06 -1.96 -18.54
N GLU A 95 0.84 -1.91 -19.61
CA GLU A 95 0.80 -2.92 -20.68
C GLU A 95 1.31 -4.26 -20.13
N LEU A 96 2.44 -4.25 -19.43
CA LEU A 96 2.95 -5.42 -18.73
C LEU A 96 1.91 -6.00 -17.77
N PHE A 97 1.30 -5.17 -16.91
CA PHE A 97 0.29 -5.64 -15.97
C PHE A 97 -0.94 -6.26 -16.66
N SER A 98 -1.34 -5.71 -17.81
CA SER A 98 -2.47 -6.24 -18.58
C SER A 98 -2.21 -7.64 -19.16
N THR A 99 -0.95 -8.07 -19.26
CA THR A 99 -0.63 -9.43 -19.70
C THR A 99 -0.90 -10.50 -18.63
N GLY A 100 -0.93 -10.11 -17.36
CA GLY A 100 -1.07 -11.05 -16.24
C GLY A 100 -2.18 -10.73 -15.25
N SER A 101 -3.00 -9.70 -15.50
CA SER A 101 -4.08 -9.26 -14.62
C SER A 101 -5.41 -9.18 -15.36
N PRO A 102 -6.52 -9.59 -14.72
CA PRO A 102 -7.87 -9.38 -15.26
C PRO A 102 -8.38 -7.94 -15.08
N PHE A 103 -7.62 -7.07 -14.40
CA PHE A 103 -8.03 -5.71 -14.08
C PHE A 103 -7.81 -4.76 -15.26
N ASP A 104 -8.79 -3.87 -15.52
CA ASP A 104 -8.68 -2.82 -16.53
C ASP A 104 -7.94 -1.60 -15.98
N PHE A 105 -6.70 -1.40 -16.40
CA PHE A 105 -5.86 -0.28 -15.99
C PHE A 105 -6.13 1.02 -16.76
N SER A 106 -7.03 1.05 -17.73
CA SER A 106 -7.26 2.22 -18.61
C SER A 106 -7.71 3.48 -17.85
N LYS A 107 -8.56 3.31 -16.84
CA LYS A 107 -8.99 4.38 -15.93
C LYS A 107 -8.03 4.59 -14.77
N PHE A 108 -7.46 3.51 -14.27
CA PHE A 108 -6.53 3.49 -13.13
C PHE A 108 -5.33 4.40 -13.36
N LYS A 109 -4.69 4.31 -14.52
CA LYS A 109 -3.51 5.10 -14.89
C LYS A 109 -3.76 6.61 -15.04
N LYS A 110 -5.02 7.05 -15.09
CA LYS A 110 -5.40 8.46 -15.28
C LYS A 110 -5.49 9.25 -13.98
N LYS A 111 -5.60 8.57 -12.83
CA LYS A 111 -5.80 9.22 -11.53
C LYS A 111 -4.67 8.84 -10.58
N GLN A 112 -3.78 9.78 -10.30
CA GLN A 112 -2.73 9.61 -9.30
C GLN A 112 -3.34 9.29 -7.93
N GLY A 113 -2.72 8.36 -7.19
CA GLY A 113 -3.22 7.88 -5.92
C GLY A 113 -4.27 6.77 -6.03
N SER A 114 -4.69 6.37 -7.24
CA SER A 114 -5.56 5.20 -7.42
C SER A 114 -4.89 3.93 -6.90
N THR A 115 -5.70 3.06 -6.32
CA THR A 115 -5.23 1.75 -5.82
C THR A 115 -6.15 0.65 -6.32
N THR A 116 -5.66 -0.56 -6.36
CA THR A 116 -6.46 -1.75 -6.66
C THR A 116 -5.90 -2.97 -5.95
N GLN A 117 -6.79 -3.85 -5.52
CA GLN A 117 -6.47 -5.20 -5.08
C GLN A 117 -6.89 -6.14 -6.21
N THR A 118 -5.95 -6.84 -6.78
CA THR A 118 -6.17 -7.69 -7.96
C THR A 118 -5.19 -8.86 -8.00
N LEU A 119 -5.29 -9.67 -9.05
CA LEU A 119 -4.31 -10.70 -9.36
C LEU A 119 -3.29 -10.18 -10.36
N LEU A 120 -2.03 -10.57 -10.20
CA LEU A 120 -0.98 -10.44 -11.19
C LEU A 120 -0.26 -11.79 -11.28
N ASN A 121 -0.32 -12.43 -12.45
CA ASN A 121 0.15 -13.80 -12.63
C ASN A 121 -0.40 -14.79 -11.58
N ASN A 122 -1.73 -14.73 -11.32
CA ASN A 122 -2.46 -15.50 -10.31
C ASN A 122 -2.02 -15.28 -8.85
N ILE A 123 -1.27 -14.21 -8.57
CA ILE A 123 -0.82 -13.84 -7.23
C ILE A 123 -1.58 -12.60 -6.78
N ASP A 124 -2.13 -12.62 -5.56
CA ASP A 124 -2.78 -11.46 -4.94
C ASP A 124 -1.79 -10.32 -4.74
N VAL A 125 -2.14 -9.16 -5.26
CA VAL A 125 -1.33 -7.95 -5.16
C VAL A 125 -2.20 -6.73 -4.80
N ILE A 126 -1.55 -5.74 -4.17
CA ILE A 126 -2.08 -4.39 -4.03
C ILE A 126 -1.22 -3.49 -4.90
N ILE A 127 -1.85 -2.76 -5.82
CA ILE A 127 -1.16 -1.85 -6.73
C ILE A 127 -1.61 -0.43 -6.43
N ARG A 128 -0.65 0.49 -6.31
CA ARG A 128 -0.89 1.93 -6.15
C ARG A 128 -0.22 2.70 -7.28
N HIS A 129 -1.00 3.51 -7.99
CA HIS A 129 -0.49 4.46 -8.98
C HIS A 129 0.14 5.68 -8.27
N LYS A 130 1.47 5.73 -8.24
CA LYS A 130 2.23 6.79 -7.55
C LYS A 130 2.42 8.02 -8.44
N SER A 131 2.78 7.79 -9.70
CA SER A 131 2.90 8.82 -10.73
C SER A 131 2.81 8.18 -12.12
N GLU A 132 2.91 8.95 -13.19
CA GLU A 132 2.63 8.53 -14.57
C GLU A 132 3.23 7.17 -14.96
N ASN A 133 4.49 6.92 -14.62
CA ASN A 133 5.20 5.68 -14.95
C ASN A 133 5.66 4.90 -13.71
N LEU A 134 5.21 5.29 -12.52
CA LEU A 134 5.71 4.76 -11.26
C LEU A 134 4.57 4.19 -10.43
N VAL A 135 4.71 2.94 -10.03
CA VAL A 135 3.76 2.24 -9.17
C VAL A 135 4.44 1.60 -7.97
N ASN A 136 3.71 1.53 -6.85
CA ASN A 136 4.06 0.65 -5.75
C ASN A 136 3.21 -0.61 -5.87
N LEU A 137 3.86 -1.76 -5.82
CA LEU A 137 3.23 -3.08 -5.84
C LEU A 137 3.56 -3.81 -4.56
N PHE A 138 2.52 -4.20 -3.82
CA PHE A 138 2.66 -4.98 -2.60
C PHE A 138 2.28 -6.42 -2.89
N VAL A 139 3.15 -7.34 -2.52
CA VAL A 139 2.95 -8.77 -2.67
C VAL A 139 3.35 -9.48 -1.38
N ARG A 140 2.74 -10.62 -1.07
CA ARG A 140 3.17 -11.43 0.06
C ARG A 140 4.62 -11.85 -0.11
N ARG A 141 5.40 -11.78 0.96
CA ARG A 141 6.85 -12.08 0.97
C ARG A 141 7.17 -13.41 0.28
N SER A 142 6.39 -14.47 0.54
CA SER A 142 6.59 -15.80 -0.04
C SER A 142 6.48 -15.86 -1.57
N PHE A 143 5.83 -14.89 -2.20
CA PHE A 143 5.64 -14.81 -3.66
C PHE A 143 6.51 -13.74 -4.33
N SER A 144 7.25 -12.94 -3.55
CA SER A 144 7.94 -11.76 -4.07
C SER A 144 9.01 -12.10 -5.11
N GLU A 145 9.79 -13.15 -4.88
CA GLU A 145 10.84 -13.60 -5.80
C GLU A 145 10.24 -14.11 -7.13
N HIS A 146 9.22 -14.96 -7.04
CA HIS A 146 8.53 -15.48 -8.21
C HIS A 146 7.90 -14.35 -9.04
N LEU A 147 7.20 -13.42 -8.38
CA LEU A 147 6.57 -12.29 -9.06
C LEU A 147 7.60 -11.36 -9.69
N SER A 148 8.70 -11.06 -9.00
CA SER A 148 9.80 -10.24 -9.53
C SER A 148 10.43 -10.88 -10.78
N SER A 149 10.64 -12.19 -10.76
CA SER A 149 11.17 -12.93 -11.91
C SER A 149 10.21 -12.88 -13.10
N TRP A 150 8.90 -13.05 -12.86
CA TRP A 150 7.89 -12.95 -13.90
C TRP A 150 7.81 -11.53 -14.49
N ILE A 151 7.89 -10.48 -13.65
CA ILE A 151 7.90 -9.08 -14.10
C ILE A 151 9.10 -8.81 -15.01
N ASN A 152 10.29 -9.23 -14.60
CA ASN A 152 11.52 -9.04 -15.38
C ASN A 152 11.47 -9.78 -16.72
N ASP A 153 11.00 -11.02 -16.74
CA ASP A 153 10.84 -11.81 -17.98
C ASP A 153 9.81 -11.17 -18.92
N SER A 154 8.67 -10.73 -18.37
CA SER A 154 7.62 -10.07 -19.15
C SER A 154 8.09 -8.71 -19.70
N ALA A 155 8.82 -7.93 -18.92
CA ALA A 155 9.36 -6.64 -19.34
C ALA A 155 10.40 -6.78 -20.47
N SER A 156 11.15 -7.89 -20.51
CA SER A 156 12.14 -8.15 -21.57
C SER A 156 11.50 -8.42 -22.93
N ARG A 157 10.18 -8.65 -22.99
CA ARG A 157 9.43 -8.98 -24.22
C ARG A 157 8.58 -7.82 -24.74
N LEU A 158 8.52 -6.70 -24.00
CA LEU A 158 7.82 -5.47 -24.37
C LEU A 158 8.78 -4.45 -24.98
#